data_d0fbd11ce0dba1ca37cc1036b6d2acf6
#
_entry.id   d0fbd11ce0dba1ca37cc1036b6d2acf6
#
_cell.length_a   1.000
_cell.length_b   1.000
_cell.length_c   1.000
_cell.angle_alpha   90.00
_cell.angle_beta   90.00
_cell.angle_gamma   90.00
#
_symmetry.space_group_name_H-M   'P 1'
#
loop_
_entity.id
_entity.type
_entity.pdbx_description
1 polymer ?
#
loop_
_entity_poly.entity_id
_entity_poly.type
_entity_poly.pdbx_seq_one_letter_code
_entity_poly.pdbx_strand_id
1 'polypeptide(L)'
;MNYYLRFTLAYVFAGLFAGTAFAGSGQGIATQYEITMLKLELCTDAPLTTEEDVTCTGAVVVGTGSKIFDIASVSPGASIGSFVSTTGLPIGVTYKYAKPTFSKKITVTGSVSLTNPTCNCRTDT
;
A
#
# COMPACT_ATOMS: atom_id res chain seq x y z
N MET A 1 -46.23 -8.65 49.59
CA MET A 1 -46.57 -8.48 48.15
C MET A 1 -45.89 -7.22 47.57
N ASN A 2 -44.63 -6.92 47.94
CA ASN A 2 -43.93 -5.71 47.49
C ASN A 2 -42.48 -5.95 47.03
N TYR A 3 -42.04 -7.20 46.92
CA TYR A 3 -40.67 -7.53 46.49
C TYR A 3 -40.55 -7.74 44.99
N TYR A 4 -41.63 -8.10 44.30
CA TYR A 4 -41.59 -8.35 42.84
C TYR A 4 -41.56 -7.07 41.99
N LEU A 5 -42.04 -5.96 42.55
CA LEU A 5 -42.11 -4.69 41.81
C LEU A 5 -40.78 -3.93 41.76
N ARG A 6 -39.84 -4.28 42.67
CA ARG A 6 -38.52 -3.62 42.71
C ARG A 6 -37.49 -4.26 41.79
N PHE A 7 -37.69 -5.53 41.44
CA PHE A 7 -36.74 -6.21 40.53
C PHE A 7 -37.03 -5.93 39.04
N THR A 8 -38.26 -5.66 38.67
CA THR A 8 -38.64 -5.36 37.28
C THR A 8 -38.18 -3.98 36.83
N LEU A 9 -37.98 -3.03 37.74
CA LEU A 9 -37.55 -1.68 37.37
C LEU A 9 -36.03 -1.59 37.14
N ALA A 10 -35.24 -2.50 37.70
CA ALA A 10 -33.78 -2.54 37.53
C ALA A 10 -33.38 -3.10 36.18
N TYR A 11 -34.16 -3.97 35.53
CA TYR A 11 -33.84 -4.55 34.22
C TYR A 11 -34.17 -3.64 33.05
N VAL A 12 -35.12 -2.70 33.22
CA VAL A 12 -35.48 -1.76 32.14
C VAL A 12 -34.42 -0.66 31.95
N PHE A 13 -33.60 -0.35 32.96
CA PHE A 13 -32.60 0.69 32.86
C PHE A 13 -31.23 0.18 32.27
N ALA A 14 -31.01 -1.14 32.27
CA ALA A 14 -29.78 -1.72 31.72
C ALA A 14 -29.81 -1.90 30.19
N GLY A 15 -30.94 -1.75 29.55
CA GLY A 15 -31.14 -1.96 28.11
C GLY A 15 -30.92 -0.73 27.21
N LEU A 16 -30.72 0.47 27.78
CA LEU A 16 -30.72 1.73 27.02
C LEU A 16 -29.33 2.24 26.62
N PHE A 17 -28.28 1.52 26.92
CA PHE A 17 -26.89 1.92 26.55
C PHE A 17 -26.22 1.04 25.50
N ALA A 18 -26.98 0.27 24.73
CA ALA A 18 -26.45 -0.31 23.49
C ALA A 18 -26.35 0.79 22.43
N GLY A 19 -25.41 1.72 22.62
CA GLY A 19 -25.04 2.66 21.59
C GLY A 19 -24.50 1.87 20.40
N THR A 20 -25.21 1.90 19.28
CA THR A 20 -24.71 1.37 18.01
C THR A 20 -23.50 2.20 17.62
N ALA A 21 -22.30 1.61 17.74
CA ALA A 21 -21.11 2.20 17.17
C ALA A 21 -21.25 2.13 15.64
N PHE A 22 -21.63 3.23 15.01
CA PHE A 22 -21.60 3.35 13.57
C PHE A 22 -20.14 3.60 13.16
N ALA A 23 -19.48 2.56 12.63
CA ALA A 23 -18.21 2.74 11.93
C ALA A 23 -18.52 3.42 10.59
N GLY A 24 -18.13 4.67 10.45
CA GLY A 24 -18.19 5.36 9.17
C GLY A 24 -17.16 4.74 8.22
N SER A 25 -17.56 4.51 6.97
CA SER A 25 -16.65 4.13 5.89
C SER A 25 -16.41 5.33 4.98
N GLY A 26 -15.18 5.47 4.52
CA GLY A 26 -14.81 6.52 3.58
C GLY A 26 -13.74 6.03 2.62
N GLN A 27 -13.70 6.60 1.44
CA GLN A 27 -12.65 6.40 0.46
C GLN A 27 -11.99 7.74 0.15
N GLY A 28 -10.68 7.72 0.00
CA GLY A 28 -9.89 8.88 -0.34
C GLY A 28 -8.83 8.54 -1.37
N ILE A 29 -8.37 9.56 -2.08
CA ILE A 29 -7.27 9.44 -3.04
C ILE A 29 -5.99 9.86 -2.35
N ALA A 30 -4.93 9.08 -2.50
CA ALA A 30 -3.61 9.49 -2.06
C ALA A 30 -3.14 10.70 -2.89
N THR A 31 -2.69 11.73 -2.21
CA THR A 31 -2.05 12.91 -2.83
C THR A 31 -0.56 12.71 -3.02
N GLN A 32 0.02 11.76 -2.27
CA GLN A 32 1.40 11.33 -2.37
C GLN A 32 1.47 9.83 -2.12
N TYR A 33 2.18 9.11 -2.97
CA TYR A 33 2.44 7.67 -2.80
C TYR A 33 3.86 7.38 -3.27
N GLU A 34 4.79 7.45 -2.34
CA GLU A 34 6.22 7.29 -2.62
C GLU A 34 6.69 5.87 -2.36
N ILE A 35 7.40 5.34 -3.35
CA ILE A 35 8.18 4.11 -3.27
C ILE A 35 9.64 4.41 -3.57
N THR A 36 10.55 3.69 -2.92
CA THR A 36 11.98 3.82 -3.19
C THR A 36 12.49 2.58 -3.90
N MET A 37 12.94 2.73 -5.14
CA MET A 37 13.59 1.67 -5.92
C MET A 37 15.07 1.64 -5.57
N LEU A 38 15.58 0.43 -5.29
CA LEU A 38 16.96 0.19 -4.89
C LEU A 38 17.77 -0.49 -6.00
N LYS A 39 17.15 -1.39 -6.77
CA LYS A 39 17.80 -2.13 -7.84
C LYS A 39 16.81 -2.56 -8.90
N LEU A 40 17.26 -2.65 -10.14
CA LEU A 40 16.53 -3.29 -11.24
C LEU A 40 17.46 -4.26 -11.96
N GLU A 41 16.99 -5.49 -12.12
CA GLU A 41 17.67 -6.57 -12.83
C GLU A 41 16.80 -7.02 -14.00
N LEU A 42 17.44 -7.35 -15.12
CA LEU A 42 16.81 -8.05 -16.24
C LEU A 42 17.20 -9.52 -16.19
N CYS A 43 16.25 -10.40 -16.45
CA CYS A 43 16.37 -11.85 -16.34
C CYS A 43 16.06 -12.52 -17.67
N THR A 44 16.82 -13.55 -18.01
CA THR A 44 16.59 -14.33 -19.24
C THR A 44 15.45 -15.35 -19.04
N ASP A 45 15.23 -15.81 -17.81
CA ASP A 45 14.17 -16.76 -17.49
C ASP A 45 13.49 -16.44 -16.14
N ALA A 46 12.30 -17.00 -15.93
CA ALA A 46 11.52 -16.79 -14.74
C ALA A 46 12.20 -17.42 -13.52
N PRO A 47 12.06 -16.82 -12.35
CA PRO A 47 12.47 -17.46 -11.11
C PRO A 47 11.61 -18.69 -10.84
N LEU A 48 12.24 -19.77 -10.43
CA LEU A 48 11.59 -21.05 -10.16
C LEU A 48 10.91 -21.12 -8.78
N THR A 49 10.95 -20.06 -7.97
CA THR A 49 10.45 -20.09 -6.59
C THR A 49 9.37 -19.04 -6.34
N THR A 50 8.39 -19.43 -5.55
CA THR A 50 7.29 -18.58 -5.06
C THR A 50 7.62 -17.87 -3.74
N GLU A 51 8.87 -17.95 -3.28
CA GLU A 51 9.31 -17.42 -1.99
C GLU A 51 10.01 -16.05 -2.09
N GLU A 52 10.21 -15.40 -0.93
CA GLU A 52 10.67 -14.01 -0.78
C GLU A 52 12.05 -13.71 -1.42
N ASP A 53 12.86 -14.71 -1.70
CA ASP A 53 14.18 -14.55 -2.33
C ASP A 53 14.21 -15.14 -3.73
N VAL A 54 13.65 -14.39 -4.65
CA VAL A 54 13.53 -14.79 -6.05
C VAL A 54 14.86 -14.58 -6.77
N THR A 55 15.58 -15.65 -7.05
CA THR A 55 16.77 -15.62 -7.90
C THR A 55 16.37 -15.62 -9.37
N CYS A 56 16.92 -14.66 -10.11
CA CYS A 56 16.68 -14.44 -11.53
C CYS A 56 17.78 -15.13 -12.35
N THR A 57 17.41 -15.98 -13.29
CA THR A 57 18.37 -16.65 -14.17
C THR A 57 18.95 -15.67 -15.18
N GLY A 58 20.27 -15.73 -15.38
CA GLY A 58 20.95 -14.82 -16.30
C GLY A 58 20.77 -13.35 -15.96
N ALA A 59 20.79 -13.03 -14.66
CA ALA A 59 20.55 -11.68 -14.17
C ALA A 59 21.61 -10.69 -14.64
N VAL A 60 21.18 -9.56 -15.20
CA VAL A 60 22.01 -8.38 -15.46
C VAL A 60 21.40 -7.20 -14.74
N VAL A 61 22.22 -6.56 -13.90
CA VAL A 61 21.81 -5.36 -13.18
C VAL A 61 21.86 -4.17 -14.12
N VAL A 62 20.72 -3.51 -14.31
CA VAL A 62 20.59 -2.34 -15.22
C VAL A 62 20.40 -1.04 -14.45
N GLY A 63 20.17 -1.11 -13.15
CA GLY A 63 20.07 0.06 -12.28
C GLY A 63 20.31 -0.30 -10.83
N THR A 64 21.08 0.54 -10.14
CA THR A 64 21.31 0.47 -8.70
C THR A 64 21.28 1.86 -8.09
N GLY A 65 20.94 1.94 -6.83
CA GLY A 65 20.91 3.20 -6.08
C GLY A 65 19.63 3.32 -5.25
N SER A 66 19.35 4.52 -4.78
CA SER A 66 18.13 4.84 -4.06
C SER A 66 17.44 5.97 -4.79
N LYS A 67 16.32 5.66 -5.43
CA LYS A 67 15.50 6.65 -6.14
C LYS A 67 14.06 6.57 -5.71
N ILE A 68 13.53 7.71 -5.28
CA ILE A 68 12.13 7.85 -4.87
C ILE A 68 11.29 8.17 -6.10
N PHE A 69 10.15 7.50 -6.20
CA PHE A 69 9.11 7.73 -7.20
C PHE A 69 7.78 7.98 -6.48
N ASP A 70 7.15 9.11 -6.79
CA ASP A 70 5.78 9.41 -6.33
C ASP A 70 4.78 8.98 -7.39
N ILE A 71 4.15 7.83 -7.16
CA ILE A 71 3.18 7.23 -8.09
C ILE A 71 1.90 8.07 -8.19
N ALA A 72 1.53 8.79 -7.12
CA ALA A 72 0.35 9.63 -7.13
C ALA A 72 0.52 10.90 -7.97
N SER A 73 1.76 11.29 -8.29
CA SER A 73 2.05 12.51 -9.06
C SER A 73 1.82 12.39 -10.58
N VAL A 74 1.57 11.17 -11.08
CA VAL A 74 1.46 10.90 -12.52
C VAL A 74 0.13 10.24 -12.87
N SER A 75 -0.33 10.48 -14.10
CA SER A 75 -1.51 9.80 -14.64
C SER A 75 -1.20 8.33 -14.96
N PRO A 76 -2.22 7.44 -14.92
CA PRO A 76 -2.04 6.04 -15.31
C PRO A 76 -1.41 5.89 -16.69
N GLY A 77 -0.35 5.08 -16.78
CA GLY A 77 0.41 4.85 -18.01
C GLY A 77 1.48 5.90 -18.33
N ALA A 78 1.56 6.99 -17.58
CA ALA A 78 2.62 7.98 -17.75
C ALA A 78 3.96 7.51 -17.16
N SER A 79 5.06 8.04 -17.70
CA SER A 79 6.39 7.76 -17.17
C SER A 79 6.63 8.53 -15.88
N ILE A 80 7.01 7.82 -14.82
CA ILE A 80 7.38 8.37 -13.51
C ILE A 80 8.86 8.76 -13.42
N GLY A 81 9.63 8.46 -14.45
CA GLY A 81 11.06 8.74 -14.53
C GLY A 81 11.88 7.52 -14.98
N SER A 82 13.19 7.68 -15.05
CA SER A 82 14.12 6.62 -15.42
C SER A 82 14.99 6.21 -14.23
N PHE A 83 15.24 4.91 -14.12
CA PHE A 83 16.12 4.32 -13.10
C PHE A 83 17.24 3.49 -13.71
N VAL A 84 17.16 3.22 -15.00
CA VAL A 84 18.00 2.27 -15.71
C VAL A 84 19.10 2.96 -16.54
N SER A 85 20.23 2.25 -16.68
CA SER A 85 21.24 2.49 -17.70
C SER A 85 21.32 1.25 -18.60
N THR A 86 21.15 1.43 -19.88
CA THR A 86 21.31 0.36 -20.87
C THR A 86 22.76 0.16 -21.30
N THR A 87 23.68 0.95 -20.76
CA THR A 87 25.10 0.83 -21.03
C THR A 87 25.64 -0.49 -20.48
N GLY A 88 26.22 -1.31 -21.34
CA GLY A 88 26.81 -2.60 -20.93
C GLY A 88 25.87 -3.81 -20.96
N LEU A 89 24.67 -3.68 -21.53
CA LEU A 89 23.85 -4.85 -21.79
C LEU A 89 24.50 -5.74 -22.87
N PRO A 90 24.64 -7.06 -22.61
CA PRO A 90 25.13 -8.00 -23.61
C PRO A 90 24.26 -8.01 -24.87
N ILE A 91 24.89 -7.91 -26.04
CA ILE A 91 24.21 -7.97 -27.33
C ILE A 91 23.81 -9.41 -27.63
N GLY A 92 22.61 -9.60 -28.21
CA GLY A 92 22.10 -10.91 -28.63
C GLY A 92 21.45 -11.73 -27.51
N VAL A 93 21.33 -11.16 -26.31
CA VAL A 93 20.61 -11.79 -25.19
C VAL A 93 19.17 -11.27 -25.13
N THR A 94 18.21 -12.20 -25.04
CA THR A 94 16.80 -11.85 -24.85
C THR A 94 16.44 -11.92 -23.37
N TYR A 95 16.03 -10.80 -22.81
CA TYR A 95 15.52 -10.71 -21.45
C TYR A 95 14.00 -10.80 -21.48
N LYS A 96 13.43 -11.66 -20.66
CA LYS A 96 11.98 -11.92 -20.61
C LYS A 96 11.31 -11.29 -19.39
N TYR A 97 12.06 -11.06 -18.32
CA TYR A 97 11.56 -10.59 -17.04
C TYR A 97 12.39 -9.43 -16.49
N ALA A 98 11.74 -8.57 -15.74
CA ALA A 98 12.37 -7.53 -14.95
C ALA A 98 12.12 -7.81 -13.46
N LYS A 99 13.17 -7.73 -12.64
CA LYS A 99 13.11 -7.89 -11.19
C LYS A 99 13.46 -6.57 -10.51
N PRO A 100 12.46 -5.77 -10.13
CA PRO A 100 12.70 -4.58 -9.32
C PRO A 100 12.88 -4.97 -7.84
N THR A 101 13.76 -4.25 -7.14
CA THR A 101 13.91 -4.32 -5.69
C THR A 101 13.54 -2.98 -5.09
N PHE A 102 12.59 -2.97 -4.17
CA PHE A 102 12.11 -1.78 -3.48
C PHE A 102 12.50 -1.78 -2.02
N SER A 103 12.56 -0.58 -1.43
CA SER A 103 12.58 -0.42 0.02
C SER A 103 11.27 -0.91 0.63
N LYS A 104 11.32 -1.47 1.84
CA LYS A 104 10.13 -1.85 2.61
C LYS A 104 9.36 -0.63 3.14
N LYS A 105 9.97 0.56 3.12
CA LYS A 105 9.33 1.81 3.53
C LYS A 105 8.57 2.41 2.36
N ILE A 106 7.28 2.63 2.55
CA ILE A 106 6.38 3.33 1.63
C ILE A 106 5.85 4.55 2.39
N THR A 107 5.79 5.71 1.72
CA THR A 107 5.18 6.93 2.27
C THR A 107 3.87 7.20 1.54
N VAL A 108 2.78 7.31 2.29
CA VAL A 108 1.47 7.60 1.72
C VAL A 108 0.88 8.79 2.46
N THR A 109 0.48 9.82 1.71
CA THR A 109 -0.24 10.98 2.22
C THR A 109 -1.58 11.08 1.49
N GLY A 110 -2.64 11.33 2.23
CA GLY A 110 -3.98 11.46 1.65
C GLY A 110 -4.97 11.98 2.66
N SER A 111 -6.18 12.25 2.19
CA SER A 111 -7.30 12.64 3.03
C SER A 111 -8.53 11.82 2.67
N VAL A 112 -9.32 11.48 3.67
CA VAL A 112 -10.59 10.79 3.51
C VAL A 112 -11.68 11.53 4.28
N SER A 113 -12.82 11.74 3.64
CA SER A 113 -14.02 12.27 4.30
C SER A 113 -14.95 11.12 4.66
N LEU A 114 -15.31 11.01 5.92
CA LEU A 114 -16.27 10.02 6.39
C LEU A 114 -17.70 10.56 6.25
N THR A 115 -18.61 9.73 5.78
CA THR A 115 -19.97 10.14 5.48
C THR A 115 -20.82 10.32 6.75
N ASN A 116 -20.46 9.61 7.86
CA ASN A 116 -21.17 9.76 9.14
C ASN A 116 -20.40 9.04 10.27
N PRO A 117 -19.99 9.71 11.37
CA PRO A 117 -20.00 11.16 11.53
C PRO A 117 -19.02 11.83 10.54
N THR A 118 -19.33 13.06 10.18
CA THR A 118 -18.47 13.85 9.28
C THR A 118 -17.12 14.10 9.96
N CYS A 119 -16.13 13.38 9.53
CA CYS A 119 -14.76 13.49 10.02
C CYS A 119 -13.82 13.53 8.82
N ASN A 120 -12.92 14.49 8.82
CA ASN A 120 -11.82 14.52 7.85
C ASN A 120 -10.59 13.91 8.50
N CYS A 121 -10.23 12.73 8.05
CA CYS A 121 -9.00 12.08 8.47
C CYS A 121 -7.90 12.37 7.46
N ARG A 122 -6.76 12.82 7.97
CA ARG A 122 -5.57 13.14 7.17
C ARG A 122 -4.37 12.42 7.75
N THR A 123 -3.52 11.90 6.89
CA THR A 123 -2.20 11.43 7.28
C THR A 123 -1.22 12.58 7.19
N ASP A 124 -0.58 12.93 8.30
CA ASP A 124 0.54 13.88 8.32
C ASP A 124 1.85 13.08 8.35
N THR A 125 2.82 13.54 7.57
CA THR A 125 4.18 12.97 7.48
C THR A 125 5.08 13.56 8.56
#